data_2df47413e8eb828a6c7dc50541b103a0
#
_entry.id   2df47413e8eb828a6c7dc50541b103a0
#
_cell.length_a   1.000
_cell.length_b   1.000
_cell.length_c   1.000
_cell.angle_alpha   90.00
_cell.angle_beta   90.00
_cell.angle_gamma   90.00
#
_symmetry.space_group_name_H-M   'P 1'
#
loop_
_entity.id
_entity.type
_entity.pdbx_description
1 polymer ?
#
loop_
_entity_poly.entity_id
_entity_poly.type
_entity_poly.pdbx_seq_one_letter_code
_entity_poly.pdbx_strand_id
1 'polypeptide(L)'
;MSEKVAPLKPFYLVDASIYLFRAYYSFPDAFADADGNPTNALNGFAYWLCQFLEETTASAIAVAFDQSLTSSFRNELYPAYKANRDPAPEQLKRQFNWARDLTAALGIPVLSSSDYEADDLIASVAHRVCRQHYRVIFVTADKDIAQLLAADDILWDHARSRTFRATQIKSQFGVEPSQIADFLALAGDSADNIPGARGIGAKTAQRLLEEYGTLEGIYDNLDEICNLPIRSVVRIQNTLRSSRDTLFMFRKLTQLAVDAPLPAEPSQLVRGVVDEAGLNAVTGNSRLGERLAVRLRNAGI
;
A
#
# COMPACT_ATOMS: atom_id res chain seq x y z
N MET A 1 19.01 29.04 -23.79
CA MET A 1 18.64 29.31 -22.41
C MET A 1 17.87 28.05 -21.95
N SER A 2 18.45 27.24 -21.07
CA SER A 2 17.78 26.07 -20.54
C SER A 2 16.73 26.58 -19.54
N GLU A 3 15.45 26.42 -19.83
CA GLU A 3 14.39 26.65 -18.84
C GLU A 3 14.67 25.71 -17.64
N LYS A 4 14.90 26.29 -16.48
CA LYS A 4 14.97 25.54 -15.23
C LYS A 4 13.59 24.96 -14.98
N VAL A 5 13.41 23.68 -15.28
CA VAL A 5 12.20 22.94 -14.89
C VAL A 5 12.05 23.09 -13.37
N ALA A 6 10.92 23.60 -12.93
CA ALA A 6 10.62 23.73 -11.51
C ALA A 6 10.63 22.33 -10.86
N PRO A 7 11.16 22.21 -9.63
CA PRO A 7 11.18 20.91 -8.95
C PRO A 7 9.74 20.41 -8.72
N LEU A 8 9.51 19.12 -8.98
CA LEU A 8 8.22 18.47 -8.74
C LEU A 8 7.84 18.57 -7.26
N LYS A 9 6.60 18.96 -7.00
CA LYS A 9 6.06 19.01 -5.63
C LYS A 9 5.81 17.59 -5.11
N PRO A 10 6.03 17.31 -3.82
CA PRO A 10 5.67 16.01 -3.26
C PRO A 10 4.15 15.87 -3.13
N PHE A 11 3.63 14.71 -3.52
CA PHE A 11 2.28 14.26 -3.24
C PHE A 11 2.38 12.99 -2.39
N TYR A 12 1.93 13.05 -1.14
CA TYR A 12 2.05 11.96 -0.20
C TYR A 12 0.81 11.06 -0.24
N LEU A 13 1.01 9.77 -0.49
CA LEU A 13 -0.02 8.75 -0.42
C LEU A 13 0.34 7.78 0.69
N VAL A 14 -0.46 7.78 1.75
CA VAL A 14 -0.17 7.06 2.99
C VAL A 14 -1.07 5.85 3.12
N ASP A 15 -0.48 4.69 3.34
CA ASP A 15 -1.17 3.50 3.83
C ASP A 15 -1.23 3.55 5.37
N ALA A 16 -2.41 3.83 5.92
CA ALA A 16 -2.60 3.93 7.36
C ALA A 16 -2.53 2.57 8.06
N SER A 17 -2.94 1.50 7.37
CA SER A 17 -3.10 0.16 7.95
C SER A 17 -1.81 -0.34 8.57
N ILE A 18 -0.70 -0.15 7.87
CA ILE A 18 0.62 -0.62 8.34
C ILE A 18 1.07 0.08 9.65
N TYR A 19 0.76 1.36 9.80
CA TYR A 19 1.11 2.13 11.01
C TYR A 19 0.20 1.78 12.18
N LEU A 20 -1.09 1.53 11.92
CA LEU A 20 -2.05 1.10 12.94
C LEU A 20 -1.74 -0.30 13.46
N PHE A 21 -1.50 -1.27 12.57
CA PHE A 21 -1.08 -2.61 12.97
C PHE A 21 0.22 -2.58 13.76
N ARG A 22 1.21 -1.84 13.29
CA ARG A 22 2.49 -1.69 14.00
C ARG A 22 2.30 -1.10 15.39
N ALA A 23 1.48 -0.05 15.52
CA ALA A 23 1.19 0.56 16.81
C ALA A 23 0.47 -0.41 17.76
N TYR A 24 -0.51 -1.15 17.24
CA TYR A 24 -1.27 -2.13 18.02
C TYR A 24 -0.37 -3.16 18.70
N TYR A 25 0.64 -3.68 17.97
CA TYR A 25 1.54 -4.71 18.51
C TYR A 25 2.77 -4.16 19.26
N SER A 26 3.04 -2.86 19.19
CA SER A 26 4.25 -2.28 19.79
C SER A 26 4.01 -1.27 20.91
N PHE A 27 2.84 -0.64 20.96
CA PHE A 27 2.47 0.29 22.02
C PHE A 27 1.86 -0.45 23.23
N PRO A 28 2.14 0.02 24.46
CA PRO A 28 1.58 -0.60 25.66
C PRO A 28 0.05 -0.53 25.72
N ASP A 29 -0.59 -1.56 26.28
CA ASP A 29 -2.03 -1.60 26.52
C ASP A 29 -2.51 -0.63 27.63
N ALA A 30 -1.60 0.13 28.22
CA ALA A 30 -1.90 1.13 29.25
C ALA A 30 -2.74 2.30 28.73
N PHE A 31 -2.78 2.50 27.39
CA PHE A 31 -3.64 3.50 26.78
C PHE A 31 -5.06 2.94 26.63
N ALA A 32 -6.03 3.55 27.34
CA ALA A 32 -7.41 3.11 27.31
C ALA A 32 -8.39 4.30 27.28
N ASP A 33 -9.57 4.10 26.68
CA ASP A 33 -10.68 5.04 26.69
C ASP A 33 -11.37 5.11 28.08
N ALA A 34 -12.49 5.85 28.16
CA ALA A 34 -13.25 5.98 29.41
C ALA A 34 -13.82 4.66 29.92
N ASP A 35 -14.12 3.74 29.02
CA ASP A 35 -14.71 2.45 29.29
C ASP A 35 -13.68 1.34 29.51
N GLY A 36 -12.37 1.69 29.48
CA GLY A 36 -11.27 0.76 29.66
C GLY A 36 -10.87 -0.03 28.41
N ASN A 37 -11.37 0.34 27.22
CA ASN A 37 -10.98 -0.32 25.99
C ASN A 37 -9.62 0.22 25.50
N PRO A 38 -8.74 -0.64 24.95
CA PRO A 38 -7.44 -0.22 24.46
C PRO A 38 -7.52 0.85 23.36
N THR A 39 -6.62 1.82 23.42
CA THR A 39 -6.42 2.88 22.42
C THR A 39 -4.97 2.98 21.95
N ASN A 40 -4.19 1.92 22.17
CA ASN A 40 -2.76 1.84 21.87
C ASN A 40 -2.45 2.05 20.36
N ALA A 41 -3.22 1.43 19.46
CA ALA A 41 -3.05 1.61 18.03
C ALA A 41 -3.33 3.06 17.60
N LEU A 42 -4.42 3.65 18.09
CA LEU A 42 -4.77 5.05 17.81
C LEU A 42 -3.68 6.00 18.32
N ASN A 43 -3.23 5.82 19.57
CA ASN A 43 -2.19 6.64 20.15
C ASN A 43 -0.90 6.56 19.34
N GLY A 44 -0.44 5.36 19.01
CA GLY A 44 0.77 5.16 18.22
C GLY A 44 0.66 5.74 16.81
N PHE A 45 -0.49 5.57 16.16
CA PHE A 45 -0.77 6.19 14.86
C PHE A 45 -0.79 7.72 14.95
N ALA A 46 -1.43 8.29 15.97
CA ALA A 46 -1.49 9.74 16.17
C ALA A 46 -0.11 10.35 16.43
N TYR A 47 0.74 9.69 17.23
CA TYR A 47 2.14 10.10 17.40
C TYR A 47 2.92 10.06 16.10
N TRP A 48 2.79 8.98 15.35
CA TRP A 48 3.44 8.84 14.06
C TRP A 48 2.96 9.91 13.06
N LEU A 49 1.63 10.11 12.95
CA LEU A 49 1.05 11.09 12.03
C LEU A 49 1.50 12.52 12.37
N CYS A 50 1.53 12.85 13.66
CA CYS A 50 2.03 14.14 14.13
C CYS A 50 3.49 14.37 13.70
N GLN A 51 4.37 13.40 13.97
CA GLN A 51 5.77 13.46 13.56
C GLN A 51 5.92 13.59 12.04
N PHE A 52 5.16 12.79 11.28
CA PHE A 52 5.16 12.84 9.83
C PHE A 52 4.76 14.22 9.28
N LEU A 53 3.71 14.82 9.83
CA LEU A 53 3.23 16.13 9.41
C LEU A 53 4.22 17.26 9.76
N GLU A 54 4.85 17.20 10.93
CA GLU A 54 5.89 18.14 11.35
C GLU A 54 7.14 18.05 10.45
N GLU A 55 7.52 16.83 10.06
CA GLU A 55 8.69 16.58 9.22
C GLU A 55 8.47 17.00 7.76
N THR A 56 7.28 16.73 7.22
CA THR A 56 7.02 16.89 5.78
C THR A 56 6.32 18.19 5.41
N THR A 57 5.61 18.83 6.35
CA THR A 57 4.70 19.95 6.06
C THR A 57 3.81 19.69 4.85
N ALA A 58 3.29 18.43 4.77
CA ALA A 58 2.58 17.93 3.60
C ALA A 58 1.28 18.70 3.33
N SER A 59 1.18 19.34 2.16
CA SER A 59 -0.04 20.00 1.69
C SER A 59 -0.83 19.14 0.71
N ALA A 60 -0.18 18.45 -0.23
CA ALA A 60 -0.79 17.47 -1.11
C ALA A 60 -0.61 16.08 -0.48
N ILE A 61 -1.69 15.55 0.09
CA ILE A 61 -1.67 14.31 0.88
C ILE A 61 -3.03 13.63 0.83
N ALA A 62 -3.05 12.30 0.82
CA ALA A 62 -4.22 11.50 1.13
C ALA A 62 -3.79 10.27 1.95
N VAL A 63 -4.66 9.85 2.87
CA VAL A 63 -4.42 8.69 3.73
C VAL A 63 -5.48 7.64 3.43
N ALA A 64 -5.04 6.45 3.02
CA ALA A 64 -5.89 5.33 2.70
C ALA A 64 -6.02 4.38 3.90
N PHE A 65 -7.23 3.89 4.12
CA PHE A 65 -7.57 2.94 5.17
C PHE A 65 -8.30 1.75 4.57
N ASP A 66 -7.91 0.54 4.94
CA ASP A 66 -8.74 -0.64 4.70
C ASP A 66 -10.03 -0.52 5.52
N GLN A 67 -11.16 -0.62 4.85
CA GLN A 67 -12.46 -0.62 5.51
C GLN A 67 -12.82 -2.03 6.00
N SER A 68 -12.44 -3.04 5.22
CA SER A 68 -12.56 -4.45 5.57
C SER A 68 -11.28 -5.18 5.23
N LEU A 69 -10.82 -6.04 6.13
CA LEU A 69 -9.66 -6.90 5.90
C LEU A 69 -10.03 -8.23 5.23
N THR A 70 -11.31 -8.44 4.93
CA THR A 70 -11.85 -9.73 4.46
C THR A 70 -12.81 -9.61 3.29
N SER A 71 -13.12 -8.39 2.82
CA SER A 71 -14.01 -8.17 1.67
C SER A 71 -13.35 -7.22 0.68
N SER A 72 -12.94 -7.74 -0.44
CA SER A 72 -12.53 -6.98 -1.62
C SER A 72 -12.93 -7.79 -2.86
N PHE A 73 -12.93 -7.17 -4.03
CA PHE A 73 -13.18 -7.90 -5.28
C PHE A 73 -12.26 -9.12 -5.45
N ARG A 74 -11.07 -9.14 -4.80
CA ARG A 74 -10.14 -10.26 -4.83
C ARG A 74 -10.69 -11.49 -4.12
N ASN A 75 -11.45 -11.32 -3.05
CA ASN A 75 -12.08 -12.44 -2.33
C ASN A 75 -13.23 -13.06 -3.15
N GLU A 76 -13.92 -12.26 -3.98
CA GLU A 76 -14.91 -12.79 -4.93
C GLU A 76 -14.23 -13.62 -6.03
N LEU A 77 -13.08 -13.13 -6.54
CA LEU A 77 -12.31 -13.81 -7.59
C LEU A 77 -11.61 -15.07 -7.06
N TYR A 78 -11.10 -15.03 -5.84
CA TYR A 78 -10.36 -16.13 -5.21
C TYR A 78 -10.65 -16.16 -3.69
N PRO A 79 -11.61 -16.99 -3.23
CA PRO A 79 -12.01 -17.04 -1.83
C PRO A 79 -10.88 -17.37 -0.83
N ALA A 80 -9.80 -17.99 -1.29
CA ALA A 80 -8.63 -18.28 -0.47
C ALA A 80 -7.68 -17.08 -0.30
N TYR A 81 -7.91 -15.95 -1.01
CA TYR A 81 -7.10 -14.74 -0.89
C TYR A 81 -7.12 -14.23 0.56
N LYS A 82 -5.94 -14.06 1.15
CA LYS A 82 -5.71 -13.64 2.55
C LYS A 82 -6.43 -14.49 3.62
N ALA A 83 -6.95 -15.69 3.26
CA ALA A 83 -7.67 -16.57 4.19
C ALA A 83 -6.77 -17.16 5.30
N ASN A 84 -5.45 -17.05 5.16
CA ASN A 84 -4.46 -17.41 6.17
C ASN A 84 -4.21 -16.33 7.22
N ARG A 85 -4.86 -15.15 7.09
CA ARG A 85 -4.75 -14.06 8.06
C ARG A 85 -5.81 -14.23 9.15
N ASP A 86 -5.41 -14.08 10.40
CA ASP A 86 -6.36 -14.01 11.51
C ASP A 86 -7.23 -12.75 11.39
N PRO A 87 -8.54 -12.84 11.72
CA PRO A 87 -9.41 -11.69 11.77
C PRO A 87 -8.87 -10.61 12.73
N ALA A 88 -8.90 -9.35 12.30
CA ALA A 88 -8.52 -8.25 13.18
C ALA A 88 -9.43 -8.25 14.44
N PRO A 89 -8.85 -8.12 15.64
CA PRO A 89 -9.63 -8.00 16.88
C PRO A 89 -10.62 -6.82 16.81
N GLU A 90 -11.81 -6.97 17.42
CA GLU A 90 -12.84 -5.91 17.41
C GLU A 90 -12.32 -4.59 18.01
N GLN A 91 -11.46 -4.68 19.02
CA GLN A 91 -10.81 -3.54 19.62
C GLN A 91 -9.92 -2.77 18.62
N LEU A 92 -9.25 -3.49 17.71
CA LEU A 92 -8.44 -2.86 16.66
C LEU A 92 -9.34 -2.22 15.60
N LYS A 93 -10.41 -2.86 15.18
CA LYS A 93 -11.37 -2.29 14.22
C LYS A 93 -11.95 -0.96 14.72
N ARG A 94 -12.26 -0.83 16.00
CA ARG A 94 -12.69 0.44 16.61
C ARG A 94 -11.61 1.51 16.47
N GLN A 95 -10.36 1.16 16.72
CA GLN A 95 -9.24 2.08 16.64
C GLN A 95 -8.95 2.52 15.19
N PHE A 96 -9.21 1.66 14.20
CA PHE A 96 -9.19 2.05 12.78
C PHE A 96 -10.23 3.15 12.48
N ASN A 97 -11.45 3.03 13.02
CA ASN A 97 -12.48 4.06 12.85
C ASN A 97 -12.04 5.39 13.47
N TRP A 98 -11.55 5.37 14.71
CA TRP A 98 -11.05 6.57 15.37
C TRP A 98 -9.84 7.20 14.64
N ALA A 99 -8.95 6.39 14.10
CA ALA A 99 -7.80 6.89 13.33
C ALA A 99 -8.25 7.58 12.03
N ARG A 100 -9.28 7.05 11.38
CA ARG A 100 -9.91 7.65 10.21
C ARG A 100 -10.57 8.98 10.56
N ASP A 101 -11.35 9.02 11.64
CA ASP A 101 -12.01 10.23 12.12
C ASP A 101 -10.99 11.30 12.54
N LEU A 102 -9.91 10.90 13.24
CA LEU A 102 -8.80 11.77 13.59
C LEU A 102 -8.13 12.38 12.35
N THR A 103 -7.86 11.54 11.34
CA THR A 103 -7.23 11.98 10.08
C THR A 103 -8.11 12.99 9.35
N ALA A 104 -9.41 12.72 9.26
CA ALA A 104 -10.37 13.63 8.65
C ALA A 104 -10.48 14.95 9.43
N ALA A 105 -10.53 14.89 10.77
CA ALA A 105 -10.58 16.08 11.64
C ALA A 105 -9.33 16.97 11.51
N LEU A 106 -8.18 16.39 11.14
CA LEU A 106 -6.96 17.16 10.84
C LEU A 106 -6.98 17.79 9.42
N GLY A 107 -8.12 17.74 8.72
CA GLY A 107 -8.27 18.24 7.37
C GLY A 107 -7.57 17.41 6.30
N ILE A 108 -7.16 16.19 6.62
CA ILE A 108 -6.45 15.32 5.69
C ILE A 108 -7.46 14.46 4.93
N PRO A 109 -7.43 14.46 3.57
CA PRO A 109 -8.29 13.60 2.77
C PRO A 109 -8.12 12.11 3.13
N VAL A 110 -9.24 11.45 3.42
CA VAL A 110 -9.33 10.04 3.75
C VAL A 110 -9.86 9.27 2.55
N LEU A 111 -9.18 8.19 2.21
CA LEU A 111 -9.60 7.22 1.19
C LEU A 111 -10.01 5.92 1.89
N SER A 112 -11.20 5.42 1.59
CA SER A 112 -11.66 4.11 2.05
C SER A 112 -12.73 3.55 1.14
N SER A 113 -12.79 2.23 1.00
CA SER A 113 -13.76 1.52 0.16
C SER A 113 -14.13 0.19 0.78
N SER A 114 -15.37 -0.29 0.54
CA SER A 114 -15.80 -1.65 0.86
C SER A 114 -15.27 -2.68 -0.13
N ASP A 115 -15.01 -2.27 -1.38
CA ASP A 115 -14.73 -3.15 -2.51
C ASP A 115 -13.25 -3.20 -2.89
N TYR A 116 -12.50 -2.13 -2.54
CA TYR A 116 -11.09 -1.94 -2.85
C TYR A 116 -10.25 -1.81 -1.59
N GLU A 117 -9.06 -2.36 -1.62
CA GLU A 117 -8.09 -2.23 -0.54
C GLU A 117 -7.43 -0.84 -0.55
N ALA A 118 -6.79 -0.45 0.57
CA ALA A 118 -6.08 0.82 0.68
C ALA A 118 -5.05 1.02 -0.45
N ASP A 119 -4.35 -0.05 -0.82
CA ASP A 119 -3.35 -0.05 -1.89
C ASP A 119 -3.95 0.25 -3.27
N ASP A 120 -5.16 -0.24 -3.56
CA ASP A 120 -5.86 0.07 -4.81
C ASP A 120 -6.27 1.55 -4.89
N LEU A 121 -6.72 2.11 -3.77
CA LEU A 121 -7.05 3.53 -3.69
C LEU A 121 -5.81 4.40 -3.88
N ILE A 122 -4.70 4.03 -3.25
CA ILE A 122 -3.38 4.66 -3.45
C ILE A 122 -2.97 4.58 -4.92
N ALA A 123 -3.09 3.39 -5.53
CA ALA A 123 -2.76 3.16 -6.93
C ALA A 123 -3.63 4.02 -7.88
N SER A 124 -4.93 4.11 -7.59
CA SER A 124 -5.87 4.89 -8.39
C SER A 124 -5.59 6.38 -8.31
N VAL A 125 -5.23 6.91 -7.13
CA VAL A 125 -4.78 8.31 -7.02
C VAL A 125 -3.48 8.50 -7.78
N ALA A 126 -2.48 7.64 -7.56
CA ALA A 126 -1.18 7.74 -8.20
C ALA A 126 -1.26 7.70 -9.73
N HIS A 127 -2.19 6.90 -10.28
CA HIS A 127 -2.44 6.82 -11.72
C HIS A 127 -3.00 8.12 -12.30
N ARG A 128 -3.84 8.84 -11.54
CA ARG A 128 -4.51 10.08 -11.98
C ARG A 128 -3.73 11.36 -11.64
N VAL A 129 -2.72 11.28 -10.77
CA VAL A 129 -1.90 12.45 -10.39
C VAL A 129 -1.16 13.01 -11.61
N CYS A 130 -1.18 14.33 -11.75
CA CYS A 130 -0.42 15.02 -12.79
C CYS A 130 1.09 14.95 -12.52
N ARG A 131 1.76 14.02 -13.19
CA ARG A 131 3.20 13.75 -13.05
C ARG A 131 4.11 14.89 -13.53
N GLN A 132 3.58 15.89 -14.23
CA GLN A 132 4.32 17.09 -14.61
C GLN A 132 4.49 18.07 -13.44
N HIS A 133 3.60 18.00 -12.44
CA HIS A 133 3.61 18.89 -11.28
C HIS A 133 4.04 18.19 -10.00
N TYR A 134 3.80 16.86 -9.90
CA TYR A 134 4.01 16.10 -8.69
C TYR A 134 4.91 14.89 -8.91
N ARG A 135 5.75 14.62 -7.93
CA ARG A 135 6.29 13.28 -7.68
C ARG A 135 5.48 12.63 -6.56
N VAL A 136 5.14 11.37 -6.71
CA VAL A 136 4.41 10.66 -5.66
C VAL A 136 5.39 10.07 -4.66
N ILE A 137 5.05 10.25 -3.37
CA ILE A 137 5.76 9.62 -2.26
C ILE A 137 4.77 8.66 -1.61
N PHE A 138 4.97 7.37 -1.84
CA PHE A 138 4.20 6.30 -1.23
C PHE A 138 4.74 6.03 0.17
N VAL A 139 3.94 6.34 1.19
CA VAL A 139 4.33 6.21 2.60
C VAL A 139 3.77 4.91 3.15
N THR A 140 4.50 3.85 2.94
CA THR A 140 4.17 2.48 3.35
C THR A 140 5.42 1.63 3.42
N ALA A 141 5.38 0.51 4.15
CA ALA A 141 6.40 -0.54 4.10
C ALA A 141 6.00 -1.70 3.19
N ASP A 142 4.83 -1.64 2.55
CA ASP A 142 4.40 -2.68 1.63
C ASP A 142 5.20 -2.62 0.33
N LYS A 143 5.85 -3.74 0.01
CA LYS A 143 6.68 -3.89 -1.19
C LYS A 143 5.87 -3.93 -2.48
N ASP A 144 4.59 -4.31 -2.40
CA ASP A 144 3.74 -4.51 -3.57
C ASP A 144 3.37 -3.16 -4.22
N ILE A 145 3.34 -2.09 -3.42
CA ILE A 145 3.25 -0.70 -3.90
C ILE A 145 4.40 -0.33 -4.85
N ALA A 146 5.54 -1.03 -4.76
CA ALA A 146 6.67 -0.75 -5.67
C ALA A 146 6.33 -0.94 -7.15
N GLN A 147 5.26 -1.69 -7.48
CA GLN A 147 4.76 -1.81 -8.87
C GLN A 147 4.28 -0.47 -9.46
N LEU A 148 3.99 0.52 -8.62
CA LEU A 148 3.48 1.83 -9.02
C LEU A 148 4.58 2.87 -9.29
N LEU A 149 5.84 2.56 -8.92
CA LEU A 149 6.92 3.54 -8.94
C LEU A 149 7.28 3.98 -10.37
N ALA A 150 7.02 5.25 -10.67
CA ALA A 150 7.61 5.94 -11.80
C ALA A 150 9.03 6.45 -11.48
N ALA A 151 9.72 7.01 -12.46
CA ALA A 151 11.15 7.37 -12.34
C ALA A 151 11.46 8.30 -11.14
N ASP A 152 10.59 9.29 -10.89
CA ASP A 152 10.80 10.30 -9.84
C ASP A 152 10.13 9.96 -8.50
N ASP A 153 9.33 8.88 -8.47
CA ASP A 153 8.58 8.48 -7.29
C ASP A 153 9.49 7.89 -6.21
N ILE A 154 8.96 7.90 -5.00
CA ILE A 154 9.64 7.36 -3.82
C ILE A 154 8.68 6.45 -3.07
N LEU A 155 9.12 5.24 -2.76
CA LEU A 155 8.53 4.39 -1.73
C LEU A 155 9.26 4.67 -0.42
N TRP A 156 8.54 5.10 0.61
CA TRP A 156 9.11 5.52 1.88
C TRP A 156 8.52 4.73 3.06
N ASP A 157 9.28 3.79 3.60
CA ASP A 157 9.03 3.22 4.93
C ASP A 157 9.47 4.26 5.98
N HIS A 158 8.59 5.22 6.28
CA HIS A 158 8.86 6.32 7.19
C HIS A 158 9.29 5.82 8.58
N ALA A 159 8.62 4.79 9.08
CA ALA A 159 8.87 4.25 10.42
C ALA A 159 10.26 3.61 10.57
N ARG A 160 10.91 3.20 9.47
CA ARG A 160 12.28 2.67 9.45
C ARG A 160 13.26 3.62 8.77
N SER A 161 12.82 4.81 8.38
CA SER A 161 13.61 5.81 7.65
C SER A 161 14.30 5.23 6.40
N ARG A 162 13.58 4.39 5.64
CA ARG A 162 14.07 3.76 4.42
C ARG A 162 13.31 4.27 3.21
N THR A 163 14.05 4.67 2.18
CA THR A 163 13.47 5.10 0.91
C THR A 163 13.96 4.26 -0.24
N PHE A 164 13.10 3.99 -1.20
CA PHE A 164 13.40 3.26 -2.42
C PHE A 164 12.89 4.02 -3.64
N ARG A 165 13.68 4.02 -4.70
CA ARG A 165 13.33 4.54 -6.02
C ARG A 165 13.14 3.39 -7.00
N ALA A 166 12.48 3.64 -8.12
CA ALA A 166 12.25 2.64 -9.17
C ALA A 166 13.55 1.91 -9.57
N THR A 167 14.67 2.64 -9.73
CA THR A 167 15.97 2.07 -10.08
C THR A 167 16.56 1.09 -9.05
N GLN A 168 16.08 1.14 -7.80
CA GLN A 168 16.57 0.27 -6.73
C GLN A 168 15.71 -1.01 -6.61
N ILE A 169 14.50 -1.00 -7.17
CA ILE A 169 13.57 -2.14 -7.07
C ILE A 169 14.15 -3.37 -7.76
N LYS A 170 14.71 -3.23 -8.96
CA LYS A 170 15.34 -4.35 -9.67
C LYS A 170 16.47 -5.00 -8.87
N SER A 171 17.30 -4.19 -8.21
CA SER A 171 18.40 -4.73 -7.38
C SER A 171 17.89 -5.44 -6.13
N GLN A 172 16.73 -5.06 -5.62
CA GLN A 172 16.14 -5.61 -4.39
C GLN A 172 15.22 -6.81 -4.64
N PHE A 173 14.38 -6.74 -5.67
CA PHE A 173 13.37 -7.75 -5.98
C PHE A 173 13.75 -8.63 -7.18
N GLY A 174 14.79 -8.25 -7.93
CA GLY A 174 15.25 -8.98 -9.12
C GLY A 174 14.39 -8.78 -10.36
N VAL A 175 13.39 -7.88 -10.30
CA VAL A 175 12.47 -7.54 -11.38
C VAL A 175 12.22 -6.03 -11.42
N GLU A 176 11.80 -5.51 -12.57
CA GLU A 176 11.40 -4.10 -12.70
C GLU A 176 10.07 -3.84 -11.97
N PRO A 177 9.77 -2.58 -11.56
CA PRO A 177 8.49 -2.23 -10.96
C PRO A 177 7.28 -2.78 -11.73
N SER A 178 7.24 -2.60 -13.04
CA SER A 178 6.15 -3.08 -13.90
C SER A 178 5.99 -4.60 -13.96
N GLN A 179 6.97 -5.35 -13.48
CA GLN A 179 6.97 -6.82 -13.49
C GLN A 179 6.57 -7.43 -12.15
N ILE A 180 6.36 -6.62 -11.08
CA ILE A 180 6.09 -7.13 -9.73
C ILE A 180 4.83 -7.99 -9.69
N ALA A 181 3.75 -7.56 -10.33
CA ALA A 181 2.50 -8.32 -10.35
C ALA A 181 2.67 -9.69 -11.02
N ASP A 182 3.35 -9.74 -12.17
CA ASP A 182 3.67 -11.00 -12.87
C ASP A 182 4.62 -11.88 -12.07
N PHE A 183 5.59 -11.27 -11.41
CA PHE A 183 6.53 -11.98 -10.53
C PHE A 183 5.82 -12.68 -9.38
N LEU A 184 4.92 -11.97 -8.69
CA LEU A 184 4.13 -12.53 -7.59
C LEU A 184 3.14 -13.59 -8.08
N ALA A 185 2.54 -13.40 -9.25
CA ALA A 185 1.68 -14.42 -9.86
C ALA A 185 2.43 -15.72 -10.15
N LEU A 186 3.69 -15.63 -10.61
CA LEU A 186 4.53 -16.79 -10.93
C LEU A 186 5.12 -17.45 -9.67
N ALA A 187 5.75 -16.66 -8.81
CA ALA A 187 6.47 -17.13 -7.63
C ALA A 187 5.55 -17.45 -6.45
N GLY A 188 4.36 -16.87 -6.43
CA GLY A 188 3.44 -16.87 -5.31
C GLY A 188 3.72 -15.75 -4.31
N ASP A 189 2.71 -15.47 -3.49
CA ASP A 189 2.79 -14.61 -2.32
C ASP A 189 2.15 -15.30 -1.11
N SER A 190 2.97 -15.71 -0.16
CA SER A 190 2.50 -16.39 1.04
C SER A 190 1.75 -15.46 1.99
N ALA A 191 2.03 -14.14 1.97
CA ALA A 191 1.33 -13.16 2.79
C ALA A 191 -0.14 -13.02 2.36
N ASP A 192 -0.40 -13.13 1.05
CA ASP A 192 -1.73 -13.03 0.45
C ASP A 192 -2.34 -14.39 0.10
N ASN A 193 -1.68 -15.46 0.52
CA ASN A 193 -2.12 -16.84 0.27
C ASN A 193 -2.25 -17.16 -1.23
N ILE A 194 -1.35 -16.63 -2.05
CA ILE A 194 -1.26 -16.89 -3.48
C ILE A 194 -0.16 -17.93 -3.71
N PRO A 195 -0.51 -19.18 -4.17
CA PRO A 195 0.47 -20.27 -4.24
C PRO A 195 1.49 -20.14 -5.37
N GLY A 196 1.22 -19.34 -6.39
CA GLY A 196 2.04 -19.25 -7.59
C GLY A 196 2.04 -20.53 -8.44
N ALA A 197 2.98 -20.62 -9.38
CA ALA A 197 3.14 -21.78 -10.25
C ALA A 197 3.99 -22.87 -9.59
N ARG A 198 3.51 -24.10 -9.55
CA ARG A 198 4.21 -25.21 -8.90
C ARG A 198 5.61 -25.42 -9.49
N GLY A 199 6.63 -25.28 -8.65
CA GLY A 199 8.04 -25.46 -9.02
C GLY A 199 8.67 -24.21 -9.64
N ILE A 200 7.97 -23.08 -9.67
CA ILE A 200 8.49 -21.79 -10.07
C ILE A 200 8.62 -20.93 -8.81
N GLY A 201 9.83 -20.85 -8.28
CA GLY A 201 10.15 -19.93 -7.19
C GLY A 201 10.75 -18.63 -7.72
N ALA A 202 11.09 -17.72 -6.80
CA ALA A 202 11.57 -16.37 -7.12
C ALA A 202 12.65 -16.31 -8.21
N LYS A 203 13.72 -17.13 -8.12
CA LYS A 203 14.81 -17.13 -9.11
C LYS A 203 14.36 -17.54 -10.52
N THR A 204 13.43 -18.49 -10.59
CA THR A 204 12.88 -18.95 -11.88
C THR A 204 11.94 -17.90 -12.48
N ALA A 205 11.08 -17.30 -11.65
CA ALA A 205 10.19 -16.23 -12.07
C ALA A 205 10.99 -15.02 -12.58
N GLN A 206 12.03 -14.59 -11.83
CA GLN A 206 12.94 -13.53 -12.26
C GLN A 206 13.57 -13.81 -13.63
N ARG A 207 14.08 -15.04 -13.83
CA ARG A 207 14.73 -15.41 -15.11
C ARG A 207 13.74 -15.42 -16.26
N LEU A 208 12.51 -15.90 -16.05
CA LEU A 208 11.47 -15.89 -17.07
C LEU A 208 11.07 -14.44 -17.43
N LEU A 209 10.91 -13.57 -16.45
CA LEU A 209 10.55 -12.17 -16.68
C LEU A 209 11.72 -11.35 -17.25
N GLU A 210 12.95 -11.68 -16.92
CA GLU A 210 14.14 -11.06 -17.53
C GLU A 210 14.20 -11.36 -19.02
N GLU A 211 13.84 -12.58 -19.45
CA GLU A 211 13.90 -13.01 -20.84
C GLU A 211 12.69 -12.53 -21.66
N TYR A 212 11.48 -12.67 -21.10
CA TYR A 212 10.22 -12.51 -21.86
C TYR A 212 9.43 -11.25 -21.44
N GLY A 213 9.87 -10.53 -20.44
CA GLY A 213 9.31 -9.24 -20.02
C GLY A 213 8.03 -9.35 -19.18
N THR A 214 7.01 -10.06 -19.65
CA THR A 214 5.67 -10.16 -19.05
C THR A 214 5.16 -11.59 -19.03
N LEU A 215 4.07 -11.83 -18.30
CA LEU A 215 3.38 -13.11 -18.30
C LEU A 215 2.89 -13.46 -19.71
N GLU A 216 2.36 -12.50 -20.47
CA GLU A 216 2.00 -12.67 -21.88
C GLU A 216 3.21 -13.09 -22.72
N GLY A 217 4.33 -12.37 -22.57
CA GLY A 217 5.56 -12.71 -23.32
C GLY A 217 6.08 -14.11 -23.02
N ILE A 218 5.93 -14.59 -21.77
CA ILE A 218 6.24 -15.98 -21.41
C ILE A 218 5.34 -16.96 -22.18
N TYR A 219 4.04 -16.69 -22.30
CA TYR A 219 3.11 -17.57 -23.00
C TYR A 219 3.24 -17.51 -24.51
N ASP A 220 3.57 -16.36 -25.07
CA ASP A 220 3.81 -16.18 -26.51
C ASP A 220 5.06 -16.96 -26.96
N ASN A 221 6.03 -17.16 -26.05
CA ASN A 221 7.27 -17.88 -26.31
C ASN A 221 7.38 -19.19 -25.53
N LEU A 222 6.24 -19.81 -25.20
CA LEU A 222 6.18 -20.98 -24.31
C LEU A 222 7.03 -22.17 -24.81
N ASP A 223 7.11 -22.38 -26.11
CA ASP A 223 7.86 -23.49 -26.71
C ASP A 223 9.39 -23.23 -26.68
N GLU A 224 9.82 -21.98 -26.57
CA GLU A 224 11.24 -21.61 -26.51
C GLU A 224 11.82 -21.69 -25.09
N ILE A 225 10.96 -21.79 -24.07
CA ILE A 225 11.39 -21.86 -22.66
C ILE A 225 12.35 -23.02 -22.42
N CYS A 226 12.20 -24.14 -23.15
CA CYS A 226 13.09 -25.30 -23.04
C CYS A 226 14.58 -24.98 -23.34
N ASN A 227 14.86 -23.87 -24.02
CA ASN A 227 16.22 -23.42 -24.36
C ASN A 227 16.87 -22.61 -23.22
N LEU A 228 16.12 -22.21 -22.18
CA LEU A 228 16.66 -21.44 -21.08
C LEU A 228 17.54 -22.29 -20.14
N PRO A 229 18.61 -21.75 -19.60
CA PRO A 229 19.48 -22.43 -18.65
C PRO A 229 18.84 -22.49 -17.25
N ILE A 230 17.64 -23.05 -17.19
CA ILE A 230 16.84 -23.23 -15.96
C ILE A 230 16.79 -24.71 -15.60
N ARG A 231 17.06 -25.02 -14.32
CA ARG A 231 16.95 -26.40 -13.83
C ARG A 231 15.52 -26.92 -14.01
N SER A 232 15.38 -28.12 -14.52
CA SER A 232 14.07 -28.78 -14.75
C SER A 232 13.16 -28.01 -15.71
N VAL A 233 13.72 -27.35 -16.70
CA VAL A 233 13.04 -26.44 -17.64
C VAL A 233 11.81 -27.08 -18.31
N VAL A 234 11.89 -28.35 -18.74
CA VAL A 234 10.77 -29.07 -19.34
C VAL A 234 9.58 -29.21 -18.37
N ARG A 235 9.86 -29.42 -17.07
CA ARG A 235 8.81 -29.47 -16.05
C ARG A 235 8.17 -28.10 -15.86
N ILE A 236 8.97 -27.03 -15.85
CA ILE A 236 8.50 -25.65 -15.76
C ILE A 236 7.61 -25.32 -16.95
N GLN A 237 8.03 -25.61 -18.17
CA GLN A 237 7.24 -25.41 -19.38
C GLN A 237 5.89 -26.14 -19.30
N ASN A 238 5.88 -27.40 -18.85
CA ASN A 238 4.64 -28.17 -18.67
C ASN A 238 3.74 -27.57 -17.58
N THR A 239 4.33 -27.10 -16.48
CA THR A 239 3.58 -26.39 -15.42
C THR A 239 2.94 -25.13 -15.98
N LEU A 240 3.68 -24.28 -16.67
CA LEU A 240 3.14 -23.06 -17.30
C LEU A 240 2.01 -23.39 -18.26
N ARG A 241 2.19 -24.41 -19.14
CA ARG A 241 1.17 -24.83 -20.10
C ARG A 241 -0.15 -25.24 -19.44
N SER A 242 -0.09 -25.94 -18.29
CA SER A 242 -1.27 -26.39 -17.57
C SER A 242 -1.88 -25.35 -16.62
N SER A 243 -1.18 -24.28 -16.31
CA SER A 243 -1.58 -23.29 -15.28
C SER A 243 -1.92 -21.91 -15.85
N ARG A 244 -2.10 -21.79 -17.18
CA ARG A 244 -2.26 -20.48 -17.84
C ARG A 244 -3.34 -19.63 -17.18
N ASP A 245 -4.57 -20.14 -17.13
CA ASP A 245 -5.72 -19.36 -16.62
C ASP A 245 -5.56 -19.05 -15.13
N THR A 246 -4.99 -19.97 -14.36
CA THR A 246 -4.71 -19.79 -12.94
C THR A 246 -3.68 -18.67 -12.72
N LEU A 247 -2.62 -18.61 -13.51
CA LEU A 247 -1.58 -17.59 -13.38
C LEU A 247 -2.09 -16.21 -13.78
N PHE A 248 -2.90 -16.12 -14.83
CA PHE A 248 -3.56 -14.86 -15.17
C PHE A 248 -4.58 -14.41 -14.10
N MET A 249 -5.26 -15.35 -13.44
CA MET A 249 -6.07 -15.05 -12.26
C MET A 249 -5.19 -14.56 -11.10
N PHE A 250 -4.09 -15.22 -10.78
CA PHE A 250 -3.17 -14.77 -9.73
C PHE A 250 -2.60 -13.38 -10.02
N ARG A 251 -2.27 -13.06 -11.28
CA ARG A 251 -1.87 -11.71 -11.66
C ARG A 251 -2.96 -10.67 -11.35
N LYS A 252 -4.24 -11.00 -11.59
CA LYS A 252 -5.34 -10.09 -11.21
C LYS A 252 -5.42 -9.87 -9.70
N LEU A 253 -4.99 -10.83 -8.88
CA LEU A 253 -4.93 -10.67 -7.43
C LEU A 253 -3.75 -9.81 -6.98
N THR A 254 -2.60 -9.94 -7.65
CA THR A 254 -1.35 -9.23 -7.29
C THR A 254 -1.23 -7.86 -7.94
N GLN A 255 -1.97 -7.61 -9.01
CA GLN A 255 -2.01 -6.31 -9.67
C GLN A 255 -2.91 -5.35 -8.90
N LEU A 256 -2.39 -4.17 -8.59
CA LEU A 256 -3.19 -3.11 -7.98
C LEU A 256 -4.15 -2.49 -8.99
N ALA A 257 -5.41 -2.31 -8.58
CA ALA A 257 -6.40 -1.63 -9.37
C ALA A 257 -6.08 -0.13 -9.44
N VAL A 258 -6.17 0.46 -10.64
CA VAL A 258 -5.85 1.88 -10.87
C VAL A 258 -7.08 2.71 -11.24
N ASP A 259 -8.25 2.09 -11.20
CA ASP A 259 -9.54 2.63 -11.61
C ASP A 259 -10.59 2.63 -10.49
N ALA A 260 -10.17 2.36 -9.25
CA ALA A 260 -11.06 2.42 -8.09
C ALA A 260 -11.74 3.82 -8.00
N PRO A 261 -13.03 3.87 -7.64
CA PRO A 261 -13.74 5.11 -7.41
C PRO A 261 -13.05 5.93 -6.31
N LEU A 262 -12.78 7.20 -6.59
CA LEU A 262 -12.18 8.12 -5.62
C LEU A 262 -13.22 9.15 -5.16
N PRO A 263 -13.14 9.60 -3.89
CA PRO A 263 -14.08 10.59 -3.35
C PRO A 263 -13.90 11.99 -3.97
N ALA A 264 -12.72 12.25 -4.55
CA ALA A 264 -12.37 13.51 -5.19
C ALA A 264 -11.25 13.30 -6.22
N GLU A 265 -11.09 14.26 -7.13
CA GLU A 265 -9.97 14.29 -8.05
C GLU A 265 -8.65 14.53 -7.30
N PRO A 266 -7.51 13.97 -7.76
CA PRO A 266 -6.22 14.14 -7.07
C PRO A 266 -5.83 15.60 -6.80
N SER A 267 -6.20 16.54 -7.68
CA SER A 267 -5.96 17.97 -7.48
C SER A 267 -6.70 18.57 -6.27
N GLN A 268 -7.73 17.89 -5.79
CA GLN A 268 -8.54 18.28 -4.61
C GLN A 268 -8.09 17.55 -3.34
N LEU A 269 -7.20 16.56 -3.45
CA LEU A 269 -6.65 15.83 -2.32
C LEU A 269 -5.52 16.65 -1.67
N VAL A 270 -5.90 17.80 -1.14
CA VAL A 270 -5.03 18.72 -0.42
C VAL A 270 -5.50 18.84 1.01
N ARG A 271 -4.57 19.07 1.90
CA ARG A 271 -4.89 19.28 3.31
C ARG A 271 -5.75 20.51 3.49
N GLY A 272 -6.88 20.35 4.15
CA GLY A 272 -7.83 21.41 4.51
C GLY A 272 -7.57 21.97 5.90
N VAL A 273 -8.55 22.73 6.41
CA VAL A 273 -8.55 23.30 7.76
C VAL A 273 -8.87 22.21 8.78
N VAL A 274 -8.31 22.33 9.98
CA VAL A 274 -8.63 21.44 11.10
C VAL A 274 -10.09 21.63 11.53
N ASP A 275 -10.83 20.53 11.62
CA ASP A 275 -12.14 20.49 12.28
C ASP A 275 -11.94 20.32 13.80
N GLU A 276 -11.98 21.43 14.51
CA GLU A 276 -11.79 21.47 15.96
C GLU A 276 -12.86 20.65 16.73
N ALA A 277 -14.09 20.63 16.23
CA ALA A 277 -15.16 19.88 16.88
C ALA A 277 -14.93 18.37 16.73
N GLY A 278 -14.62 17.91 15.51
CA GLY A 278 -14.26 16.52 15.23
C GLY A 278 -13.02 16.07 16.00
N LEU A 279 -11.97 16.90 16.01
CA LEU A 279 -10.73 16.60 16.75
C LEU A 279 -11.00 16.45 18.25
N ASN A 280 -11.78 17.37 18.86
CA ASN A 280 -12.14 17.30 20.27
C ASN A 280 -13.01 16.07 20.59
N ALA A 281 -13.92 15.69 19.68
CA ALA A 281 -14.73 14.47 19.85
C ALA A 281 -13.86 13.21 19.87
N VAL A 282 -12.95 13.05 18.91
CA VAL A 282 -12.07 11.88 18.86
C VAL A 282 -11.13 11.84 20.06
N THR A 283 -10.48 12.96 20.39
CA THR A 283 -9.51 13.02 21.50
C THR A 283 -10.17 12.85 22.86
N GLY A 284 -11.40 13.35 23.03
CA GLY A 284 -12.19 13.18 24.26
C GLY A 284 -12.64 11.73 24.44
N ASN A 285 -13.20 11.11 23.41
CA ASN A 285 -13.71 9.74 23.47
C ASN A 285 -12.59 8.71 23.66
N SER A 286 -11.45 8.93 23.01
CA SER A 286 -10.31 8.01 23.02
C SER A 286 -9.32 8.27 24.16
N ARG A 287 -9.53 9.34 24.94
CA ARG A 287 -8.56 9.86 25.94
C ARG A 287 -7.14 10.03 25.37
N LEU A 288 -7.08 10.42 24.12
CA LEU A 288 -5.79 10.83 23.52
C LEU A 288 -5.22 11.98 24.38
N GLY A 289 -3.99 11.80 24.86
CA GLY A 289 -3.41 12.75 25.84
C GLY A 289 -3.45 14.20 25.34
N GLU A 290 -3.76 15.16 26.23
CA GLU A 290 -3.92 16.58 25.91
C GLU A 290 -2.71 17.16 25.17
N ARG A 291 -1.49 16.76 25.57
CA ARG A 291 -0.25 17.18 24.89
C ARG A 291 -0.20 16.75 23.43
N LEU A 292 -0.65 15.52 23.14
CA LEU A 292 -0.68 15.02 21.77
C LEU A 292 -1.77 15.72 20.95
N ALA A 293 -2.93 15.98 21.54
CA ALA A 293 -4.01 16.75 20.89
C ALA A 293 -3.55 18.17 20.51
N VAL A 294 -2.86 18.88 21.42
CA VAL A 294 -2.28 20.20 21.13
C VAL A 294 -1.23 20.12 20.01
N ARG A 295 -0.36 19.11 20.06
CA ARG A 295 0.69 18.92 19.05
C ARG A 295 0.09 18.63 17.66
N LEU A 296 -0.97 17.82 17.59
CA LEU A 296 -1.70 17.53 16.35
C LEU A 296 -2.36 18.78 15.75
N ARG A 297 -2.95 19.66 16.60
CA ARG A 297 -3.48 20.95 16.13
C ARG A 297 -2.38 21.79 15.51
N ASN A 298 -1.23 21.90 16.17
CA ASN A 298 -0.11 22.70 15.69
C ASN A 298 0.55 22.13 14.43
N ALA A 299 0.64 20.79 14.32
CA ALA A 299 1.08 20.12 13.10
C ALA A 299 0.06 20.25 11.95
N GLY A 300 -1.14 20.74 12.26
CA GLY A 300 -2.23 21.03 11.33
C GLY A 300 -2.09 22.35 10.57
N ILE A 301 -1.16 23.21 10.96
CA ILE A 301 -1.02 24.59 10.42
C ILE A 301 0.17 24.62 9.38
#